data_55314270d135a2682c3425ab53d200de
#
_entry.id   55314270d135a2682c3425ab53d200de
#
_cell.length_a   1.000
_cell.length_b   1.000
_cell.length_c   1.000
_cell.angle_alpha   90.00
_cell.angle_beta   90.00
_cell.angle_gamma   90.00
#
_symmetry.space_group_name_H-M   'P 1'
#
loop_
_entity.id
_entity.type
_entity.pdbx_description
1 polymer ?
#
loop_
_entity_poly.entity_id
_entity_poly.type
_entity_poly.pdbx_seq_one_letter_code
_entity_poly.pdbx_strand_id
1 'polypeptide(L)'
;MSFVKMHQPCPSAECGSSDACGINEDGSAYCFSCSTRFKNYDEAIGGHNSVADFKQYKNNKVNIGEGEFIELSDRSISLQTAKKYGVKAIKEDGKVIKHYYPYYTANEVAGYKVRKTIGTDPKNFNWEGDSRSTGFFGQQLCQEGGRFLTVVEGECDAMAAYELM
;
A
#
# COMPACT_ATOMS: atom_id res chain seq x y z
N MET A 1 23.96 -11.61 -17.92
CA MET A 1 24.14 -11.59 -16.45
C MET A 1 22.87 -12.17 -15.85
N SER A 2 23.00 -13.22 -15.07
CA SER A 2 21.85 -13.90 -14.44
C SER A 2 21.91 -13.69 -12.95
N PHE A 3 20.83 -13.19 -12.35
CA PHE A 3 20.73 -13.08 -10.89
C PHE A 3 20.49 -14.46 -10.28
N VAL A 4 21.28 -14.85 -9.30
CA VAL A 4 21.12 -16.11 -8.55
C VAL A 4 20.26 -15.96 -7.30
N LYS A 5 20.17 -14.73 -6.77
CA LYS A 5 19.26 -14.39 -5.67
C LYS A 5 18.55 -13.07 -6.00
N MET A 6 17.25 -13.05 -5.80
CA MET A 6 16.41 -11.86 -5.95
C MET A 6 15.80 -11.48 -4.59
N HIS A 7 15.18 -10.33 -4.54
CA HIS A 7 14.46 -9.85 -3.36
C HIS A 7 15.35 -9.75 -2.10
N GLN A 8 16.56 -9.22 -2.27
CA GLN A 8 17.48 -8.98 -1.16
C GLN A 8 17.41 -7.52 -0.71
N PRO A 9 17.71 -7.21 0.58
CA PRO A 9 17.74 -5.84 1.07
C PRO A 9 18.86 -5.04 0.40
N CYS A 10 18.65 -3.72 0.28
CA CYS A 10 19.69 -2.85 -0.26
C CYS A 10 20.75 -2.54 0.81
N PRO A 11 22.05 -2.74 0.52
CA PRO A 11 23.12 -2.37 1.44
C PRO A 11 23.26 -0.86 1.68
N SER A 12 22.68 -0.01 0.82
CA SER A 12 22.75 1.44 1.01
C SER A 12 21.80 1.87 2.11
N ALA A 13 22.34 2.52 3.15
CA ALA A 13 21.57 3.06 4.27
C ALA A 13 20.53 4.12 3.83
N GLU A 14 20.83 4.84 2.76
CA GLU A 14 19.95 5.90 2.23
C GLU A 14 18.75 5.32 1.47
N CYS A 15 18.90 4.12 0.90
CA CYS A 15 17.85 3.49 0.10
C CYS A 15 16.73 2.87 0.95
N GLY A 16 17.10 2.16 2.01
CA GLY A 16 16.16 1.53 2.93
C GLY A 16 15.25 0.45 2.33
N SER A 17 15.48 0.02 1.09
CA SER A 17 14.68 -1.03 0.46
C SER A 17 15.04 -2.40 1.03
N SER A 18 14.03 -3.17 1.40
CA SER A 18 14.17 -4.50 2.02
C SER A 18 14.28 -5.64 1.01
N ASP A 19 13.95 -5.41 -0.27
CA ASP A 19 13.76 -6.47 -1.26
C ASP A 19 14.13 -6.11 -2.71
N ALA A 20 14.73 -4.92 -2.92
CA ALA A 20 14.98 -4.43 -4.28
C ALA A 20 16.33 -4.86 -4.88
N CYS A 21 17.15 -5.65 -4.19
CA CYS A 21 18.42 -6.10 -4.73
C CYS A 21 18.36 -7.49 -5.36
N GLY A 22 19.01 -7.61 -6.53
CA GLY A 22 19.38 -8.87 -7.14
C GLY A 22 20.89 -9.11 -7.02
N ILE A 23 21.32 -10.32 -6.66
CA ILE A 23 22.70 -10.75 -6.54
C ILE A 23 23.05 -11.66 -7.72
N ASN A 24 24.20 -11.39 -8.38
CA ASN A 24 24.75 -12.20 -9.45
C ASN A 24 25.61 -13.35 -8.92
N GLU A 25 25.96 -14.32 -9.79
CA GLU A 25 26.86 -15.44 -9.47
C GLU A 25 28.24 -15.02 -8.98
N ASP A 26 28.72 -13.87 -9.43
CA ASP A 26 30.04 -13.30 -9.04
C ASP A 26 29.98 -12.54 -7.68
N GLY A 27 28.87 -12.57 -6.97
CA GLY A 27 28.66 -11.87 -5.71
C GLY A 27 28.36 -10.39 -5.87
N SER A 28 28.39 -9.84 -7.08
CA SER A 28 27.96 -8.46 -7.32
C SER A 28 26.47 -8.32 -7.20
N ALA A 29 25.96 -7.12 -6.89
CA ALA A 29 24.54 -6.88 -6.76
C ALA A 29 24.10 -5.57 -7.40
N TYR A 30 22.80 -5.50 -7.71
CA TYR A 30 22.16 -4.31 -8.23
C TYR A 30 20.85 -4.07 -7.49
N CYS A 31 20.68 -2.85 -6.99
CA CYS A 31 19.43 -2.41 -6.37
C CYS A 31 18.55 -1.72 -7.41
N PHE A 32 17.36 -2.26 -7.64
CA PHE A 32 16.37 -1.70 -8.58
C PHE A 32 15.64 -0.46 -8.03
N SER A 33 15.70 -0.23 -6.72
CA SER A 33 15.07 0.93 -6.09
C SER A 33 15.91 2.19 -6.22
N CYS A 34 17.23 2.13 -5.90
CA CYS A 34 18.12 3.28 -5.96
C CYS A 34 19.12 3.24 -7.14
N SER A 35 19.04 2.20 -7.98
CA SER A 35 19.91 2.00 -9.16
C SER A 35 21.40 1.90 -8.81
N THR A 36 21.74 1.54 -7.56
CA THR A 36 23.11 1.38 -7.11
C THR A 36 23.64 -0.03 -7.42
N ARG A 37 24.91 -0.10 -7.86
CA ARG A 37 25.64 -1.35 -8.05
C ARG A 37 26.62 -1.57 -6.92
N PHE A 38 26.69 -2.79 -6.41
CA PHE A 38 27.63 -3.24 -5.39
C PHE A 38 28.55 -4.27 -6.00
N LYS A 39 29.87 -4.13 -5.79
CA LYS A 39 30.86 -5.08 -6.33
C LYS A 39 30.82 -6.40 -5.57
N ASN A 40 30.54 -6.36 -4.27
CA ASN A 40 30.37 -7.50 -3.41
C ASN A 40 29.22 -7.19 -2.44
N TYR A 41 28.16 -8.00 -2.53
CA TYR A 41 26.96 -7.80 -1.72
C TYR A 41 27.23 -8.09 -0.22
N ASP A 42 27.93 -9.18 0.08
CA ASP A 42 28.18 -9.62 1.46
C ASP A 42 29.10 -8.63 2.21
N GLU A 43 30.09 -8.06 1.53
CA GLU A 43 30.92 -7.00 2.10
C GLU A 43 30.13 -5.71 2.32
N ALA A 44 29.28 -5.34 1.37
CA ALA A 44 28.49 -4.13 1.45
C ALA A 44 27.44 -4.21 2.57
N ILE A 45 26.81 -5.36 2.79
CA ILE A 45 25.82 -5.55 3.85
C ILE A 45 26.48 -5.83 5.21
N GLY A 46 27.64 -6.50 5.24
CA GLY A 46 28.42 -6.81 6.46
C GLY A 46 29.15 -5.61 7.05
N GLY A 47 29.43 -4.58 6.27
CA GLY A 47 29.96 -3.30 6.76
C GLY A 47 28.95 -2.50 7.58
N HIS A 48 27.70 -2.83 7.50
CA HIS A 48 26.63 -2.38 8.37
C HIS A 48 26.22 -3.50 9.32
N ASN A 49 27.08 -3.87 10.29
CA ASN A 49 26.69 -4.62 11.47
C ASN A 49 25.87 -3.74 12.43
N SER A 50 24.85 -3.11 11.93
CA SER A 50 23.61 -2.95 12.67
C SER A 50 22.70 -4.06 12.12
N VAL A 51 22.37 -5.06 12.96
CA VAL A 51 21.03 -5.65 12.95
C VAL A 51 20.17 -4.48 12.52
N ALA A 52 19.65 -4.53 11.28
CA ALA A 52 18.72 -3.52 10.85
C ALA A 52 17.72 -3.49 12.00
N ASP A 53 17.77 -2.44 12.80
CA ASP A 53 16.60 -2.03 13.50
C ASP A 53 15.57 -2.06 12.39
N PHE A 54 14.80 -3.16 12.35
CA PHE A 54 13.53 -3.11 11.70
C PHE A 54 12.97 -1.85 12.30
N LYS A 55 13.04 -0.74 11.53
CA LYS A 55 12.34 0.46 11.93
C LYS A 55 11.01 -0.13 12.31
N GLN A 56 10.80 -0.30 13.61
CA GLN A 56 9.47 -0.55 14.10
C GLN A 56 8.74 0.60 13.44
N TYR A 57 8.06 0.27 12.34
CA TYR A 57 7.12 1.20 11.78
C TYR A 57 6.29 1.51 13.00
N LYS A 58 6.62 2.67 13.61
CA LYS A 58 5.86 3.17 14.73
C LYS A 58 4.45 2.99 14.22
N ASN A 59 3.68 2.17 14.92
CA ASN A 59 2.25 2.10 14.72
C ASN A 59 1.81 3.55 14.87
N ASN A 60 1.92 4.31 13.77
CA ASN A 60 1.33 5.62 13.70
C ASN A 60 -0.11 5.29 13.97
N LYS A 61 -0.56 5.63 15.17
CA LYS A 61 -1.96 5.45 15.56
C LYS A 61 -2.72 5.94 14.36
N VAL A 62 -3.37 5.02 13.66
CA VAL A 62 -4.19 5.33 12.51
C VAL A 62 -5.13 6.40 13.04
N ASN A 63 -5.04 7.61 12.53
CA ASN A 63 -5.87 8.70 12.98
C ASN A 63 -7.25 8.45 12.38
N ILE A 64 -8.00 7.53 13.07
CA ILE A 64 -9.30 7.00 12.63
C ILE A 64 -10.34 8.12 12.49
N GLY A 65 -9.97 9.33 12.90
CA GLY A 65 -10.86 10.48 12.96
C GLY A 65 -10.95 11.33 11.70
N GLU A 66 -10.05 11.21 10.75
CA GLU A 66 -10.08 12.05 9.56
C GLU A 66 -11.09 11.51 8.54
N GLY A 67 -11.84 12.44 7.93
CA GLY A 67 -12.81 12.16 6.89
C GLY A 67 -14.19 11.72 7.38
N GLU A 68 -15.16 11.92 6.53
CA GLU A 68 -16.57 11.61 6.74
C GLU A 68 -17.06 10.61 5.70
N PHE A 69 -18.16 9.93 6.01
CA PHE A 69 -18.89 9.15 5.00
C PHE A 69 -19.67 10.10 4.11
N ILE A 70 -19.17 10.31 2.92
CA ILE A 70 -19.80 11.14 1.90
C ILE A 70 -19.83 10.40 0.56
N GLU A 71 -20.62 10.89 -0.36
CA GLU A 71 -20.59 10.48 -1.75
C GLU A 71 -19.22 10.82 -2.36
N LEU A 72 -18.62 9.88 -3.08
CA LEU A 72 -17.38 10.11 -3.83
C LEU A 72 -17.74 10.62 -5.23
N SER A 73 -18.17 11.89 -5.29
CA SER A 73 -18.70 12.50 -6.51
C SER A 73 -17.70 12.56 -7.66
N ASP A 74 -16.41 12.58 -7.36
CA ASP A 74 -15.31 12.52 -8.33
C ASP A 74 -15.15 11.13 -8.99
N ARG A 75 -15.83 10.11 -8.43
CA ARG A 75 -15.83 8.72 -8.90
C ARG A 75 -17.21 8.17 -9.20
N SER A 76 -18.25 8.97 -9.05
CA SER A 76 -19.64 8.55 -9.20
C SER A 76 -20.02 7.35 -8.31
N ILE A 77 -19.45 7.29 -7.09
CA ILE A 77 -19.75 6.26 -6.08
C ILE A 77 -20.69 6.86 -5.05
N SER A 78 -21.83 6.19 -4.83
CA SER A 78 -22.85 6.63 -3.89
C SER A 78 -22.39 6.62 -2.43
N LEU A 79 -23.01 7.47 -1.61
CA LEU A 79 -22.82 7.45 -0.16
C LEU A 79 -23.07 6.07 0.45
N GLN A 80 -24.09 5.36 -0.05
CA GLN A 80 -24.45 4.04 0.47
C GLN A 80 -23.33 3.02 0.24
N THR A 81 -22.73 3.02 -0.94
CA THR A 81 -21.60 2.16 -1.28
C THR A 81 -20.36 2.55 -0.51
N ALA A 82 -20.05 3.84 -0.41
CA ALA A 82 -18.94 4.31 0.41
C ALA A 82 -19.06 3.85 1.87
N LYS A 83 -20.25 3.97 2.47
CA LYS A 83 -20.53 3.46 3.83
C LYS A 83 -20.35 1.95 3.94
N LYS A 84 -20.87 1.19 2.97
CA LYS A 84 -20.75 -0.28 2.96
C LYS A 84 -19.31 -0.75 2.97
N TYR A 85 -18.46 -0.10 2.18
CA TYR A 85 -17.02 -0.41 2.11
C TYR A 85 -16.19 0.25 3.22
N GLY A 86 -16.81 1.10 4.06
CA GLY A 86 -16.12 1.84 5.12
C GLY A 86 -15.23 2.98 4.61
N VAL A 87 -15.42 3.41 3.36
CA VAL A 87 -14.62 4.47 2.74
C VAL A 87 -15.07 5.83 3.23
N LYS A 88 -14.11 6.59 3.74
CA LYS A 88 -14.30 7.99 4.15
C LYS A 88 -13.62 8.92 3.16
N ALA A 89 -14.05 10.17 3.13
CA ALA A 89 -13.42 11.18 2.30
C ALA A 89 -13.42 12.56 2.98
N ILE A 90 -12.54 13.43 2.51
CA ILE A 90 -12.50 14.84 2.90
C ILE A 90 -12.96 15.67 1.70
N LYS A 91 -13.81 16.65 1.99
CA LYS A 91 -14.33 17.59 1.01
C LYS A 91 -13.92 19.01 1.40
N GLU A 92 -13.35 19.76 0.45
CA GLU A 92 -13.04 21.17 0.59
C GLU A 92 -13.62 21.93 -0.62
N ASP A 93 -14.21 23.08 -0.39
CA ASP A 93 -14.83 23.92 -1.43
C ASP A 93 -15.74 23.15 -2.39
N GLY A 94 -16.51 22.21 -1.85
CA GLY A 94 -17.44 21.40 -2.64
C GLY A 94 -16.80 20.24 -3.41
N LYS A 95 -15.49 20.07 -3.39
CA LYS A 95 -14.75 19.01 -4.10
C LYS A 95 -14.18 17.99 -3.13
N VAL A 96 -14.23 16.72 -3.49
CA VAL A 96 -13.56 15.65 -2.75
C VAL A 96 -12.06 15.75 -3.01
N ILE A 97 -11.26 15.91 -1.94
CA ILE A 97 -9.82 16.11 -2.02
C ILE A 97 -9.00 14.91 -1.55
N LYS A 98 -9.59 14.06 -0.72
CA LYS A 98 -8.95 12.82 -0.23
C LYS A 98 -9.97 11.71 -0.09
N HIS A 99 -9.56 10.47 -0.40
CA HIS A 99 -10.25 9.25 -0.04
C HIS A 99 -9.41 8.43 0.94
N TYR A 100 -10.07 7.78 1.90
CA TYR A 100 -9.51 6.85 2.88
C TYR A 100 -10.13 5.48 2.67
N TYR A 101 -9.39 4.56 2.08
CA TYR A 101 -9.83 3.18 1.84
C TYR A 101 -9.35 2.30 2.99
N PRO A 102 -10.26 1.74 3.81
CA PRO A 102 -9.87 0.91 4.94
C PRO A 102 -9.41 -0.47 4.47
N TYR A 103 -8.36 -0.97 5.12
CA TYR A 103 -7.88 -2.33 4.97
C TYR A 103 -7.92 -3.02 6.33
N TYR A 104 -8.31 -4.28 6.33
CA TYR A 104 -8.66 -5.01 7.53
C TYR A 104 -7.70 -6.16 7.79
N THR A 105 -7.50 -6.45 9.10
CA THR A 105 -6.86 -7.66 9.60
C THR A 105 -7.75 -8.19 10.72
N ALA A 106 -8.19 -9.44 10.62
CA ALA A 106 -9.09 -10.07 11.61
C ALA A 106 -10.33 -9.21 11.98
N ASN A 107 -10.95 -8.58 10.99
CA ASN A 107 -12.12 -7.69 11.10
C ASN A 107 -11.87 -6.32 11.76
N GLU A 108 -10.65 -5.98 12.08
CA GLU A 108 -10.26 -4.65 12.57
C GLU A 108 -9.55 -3.87 11.46
N VAL A 109 -9.76 -2.54 11.43
CA VAL A 109 -9.06 -1.67 10.49
C VAL A 109 -7.59 -1.61 10.88
N ALA A 110 -6.73 -2.20 10.07
CA ALA A 110 -5.28 -2.17 10.26
C ALA A 110 -4.63 -0.91 9.70
N GLY A 111 -5.20 -0.36 8.64
CA GLY A 111 -4.69 0.85 8.00
C GLY A 111 -5.61 1.36 6.92
N TYR A 112 -5.22 2.50 6.38
CA TYR A 112 -5.90 3.14 5.26
C TYR A 112 -4.93 3.36 4.10
N LYS A 113 -5.35 3.01 2.90
CA LYS A 113 -4.75 3.55 1.69
C LYS A 113 -5.40 4.90 1.42
N VAL A 114 -4.60 5.95 1.44
CA VAL A 114 -5.07 7.34 1.27
C VAL A 114 -4.78 7.80 -0.14
N ARG A 115 -5.80 8.25 -0.85
CA ARG A 115 -5.68 8.83 -2.18
C ARG A 115 -5.95 10.32 -2.12
N LYS A 116 -5.01 11.12 -2.62
CA LYS A 116 -5.23 12.55 -2.90
C LYS A 116 -5.84 12.69 -4.29
N THR A 117 -6.93 13.43 -4.40
CA THR A 117 -7.62 13.66 -5.68
C THR A 117 -7.18 14.95 -6.35
N ILE A 118 -6.52 15.86 -5.61
CA ILE A 118 -6.03 17.16 -6.06
C ILE A 118 -4.51 17.19 -5.93
N GLY A 119 -3.86 17.72 -6.93
CA GLY A 119 -2.42 17.95 -6.96
C GLY A 119 -1.72 17.31 -8.18
N THR A 120 -0.53 17.78 -8.46
CA THR A 120 0.33 17.29 -9.56
C THR A 120 1.33 16.25 -9.10
N ASP A 121 1.23 15.79 -7.85
CA ASP A 121 2.12 14.78 -7.30
C ASP A 121 1.88 13.43 -8.01
N PRO A 122 2.87 12.86 -8.70
CA PRO A 122 2.74 11.56 -9.33
C PRO A 122 2.47 10.42 -8.33
N LYS A 123 2.76 10.63 -7.05
CA LYS A 123 2.44 9.70 -5.96
C LYS A 123 1.13 10.10 -5.27
N ASN A 124 0.03 9.87 -5.93
CA ASN A 124 -1.30 10.20 -5.40
C ASN A 124 -1.74 9.29 -4.23
N PHE A 125 -0.95 8.30 -3.87
CA PHE A 125 -1.28 7.33 -2.82
C PHE A 125 -0.27 7.36 -1.69
N ASN A 126 -0.80 7.20 -0.46
CA ASN A 126 -0.02 7.02 0.75
C ASN A 126 -0.70 5.95 1.62
N TRP A 127 0.04 5.36 2.57
CA TRP A 127 -0.48 4.46 3.58
C TRP A 127 -0.42 5.08 4.96
N GLU A 128 -1.49 4.90 5.72
CA GLU A 128 -1.58 5.22 7.13
C GLU A 128 -1.90 3.93 7.89
N GLY A 129 -1.07 3.55 8.84
CA GLY A 129 -1.18 2.28 9.58
C GLY A 129 -0.38 1.13 8.95
N ASP A 130 -0.78 -0.11 9.26
CA ASP A 130 -0.11 -1.32 8.78
C ASP A 130 -0.61 -1.72 7.38
N SER A 131 0.30 -1.80 6.42
CA SER A 131 0.01 -2.21 5.05
C SER A 131 0.42 -3.65 4.74
N ARG A 132 1.12 -4.33 5.66
CA ARG A 132 1.74 -5.64 5.38
C ARG A 132 0.89 -6.82 5.78
N SER A 133 0.08 -6.66 6.83
CA SER A 133 -0.74 -7.74 7.38
C SER A 133 -2.21 -7.66 6.96
N THR A 134 -2.53 -6.80 6.00
CA THR A 134 -3.91 -6.60 5.53
C THR A 134 -4.30 -7.59 4.43
N GLY A 135 -5.59 -7.93 4.40
CA GLY A 135 -6.21 -8.61 3.26
C GLY A 135 -6.47 -7.68 2.06
N PHE A 136 -7.27 -8.14 1.12
CA PHE A 136 -7.70 -7.32 -0.01
C PHE A 136 -8.79 -6.32 0.39
N PHE A 137 -8.84 -5.18 -0.31
CA PHE A 137 -9.93 -4.21 -0.12
C PHE A 137 -11.29 -4.84 -0.41
N GLY A 138 -12.23 -4.68 0.52
CA GLY A 138 -13.57 -5.24 0.40
C GLY A 138 -13.68 -6.74 0.71
N GLN A 139 -12.58 -7.44 1.01
CA GLN A 139 -12.58 -8.88 1.29
C GLN A 139 -13.54 -9.24 2.44
N GLN A 140 -13.67 -8.41 3.46
CA GLN A 140 -14.57 -8.61 4.60
C GLN A 140 -16.06 -8.59 4.21
N LEU A 141 -16.39 -8.13 2.99
CA LEU A 141 -17.75 -8.11 2.47
C LEU A 141 -18.09 -9.36 1.63
N CYS A 142 -17.09 -10.19 1.33
CA CYS A 142 -17.28 -11.42 0.59
C CYS A 142 -17.97 -12.46 1.49
N GLN A 143 -18.99 -13.12 0.95
CA GLN A 143 -19.71 -14.19 1.64
C GLN A 143 -19.08 -15.54 1.31
N GLU A 144 -18.93 -16.39 2.31
CA GLU A 144 -18.55 -17.79 2.10
C GLU A 144 -19.65 -18.53 1.31
N GLY A 145 -19.24 -19.43 0.42
CA GLY A 145 -20.16 -20.25 -0.38
C GLY A 145 -20.77 -19.52 -1.58
N GLY A 146 -20.32 -18.33 -1.90
CA GLY A 146 -20.70 -17.62 -3.13
C GLY A 146 -20.31 -18.38 -4.39
N ARG A 147 -21.12 -18.26 -5.47
CA ARG A 147 -20.85 -18.95 -6.75
C ARG A 147 -19.72 -18.30 -7.55
N PHE A 148 -19.52 -17.00 -7.35
CA PHE A 148 -18.52 -16.20 -8.08
C PHE A 148 -17.87 -15.20 -7.12
N LEU A 149 -16.61 -14.91 -7.39
CA LEU A 149 -15.84 -13.82 -6.78
C LEU A 149 -15.35 -12.91 -7.90
N THR A 150 -15.71 -11.63 -7.84
CA THR A 150 -15.19 -10.63 -8.78
C THR A 150 -13.94 -10.00 -8.18
N VAL A 151 -12.82 -10.09 -8.91
CA VAL A 151 -11.55 -9.46 -8.55
C VAL A 151 -11.28 -8.34 -9.53
N VAL A 152 -10.95 -7.16 -9.02
CA VAL A 152 -10.68 -5.93 -9.79
C VAL A 152 -9.36 -5.29 -9.34
N GLU A 153 -8.82 -4.36 -10.12
CA GLU A 153 -7.49 -3.78 -9.86
C GLU A 153 -7.50 -2.69 -8.78
N GLY A 154 -8.60 -1.97 -8.62
CA GLY A 154 -8.67 -0.79 -7.76
C GLY A 154 -9.85 -0.75 -6.82
N GLU A 155 -9.72 0.07 -5.76
CA GLU A 155 -10.75 0.22 -4.74
C GLU A 155 -12.05 0.82 -5.30
N CYS A 156 -11.91 1.83 -6.19
CA CYS A 156 -13.07 2.42 -6.87
C CYS A 156 -13.76 1.43 -7.80
N ASP A 157 -12.97 0.56 -8.46
CA ASP A 157 -13.51 -0.44 -9.39
C ASP A 157 -14.32 -1.50 -8.63
N ALA A 158 -13.88 -1.88 -7.42
CA ALA A 158 -14.63 -2.78 -6.55
C ALA A 158 -15.99 -2.18 -6.13
N MET A 159 -16.00 -0.90 -5.76
CA MET A 159 -17.23 -0.20 -5.40
C MET A 159 -18.16 0.01 -6.60
N ALA A 160 -17.61 0.38 -7.76
CA ALA A 160 -18.38 0.55 -8.99
C ALA A 160 -18.99 -0.78 -9.47
N ALA A 161 -18.22 -1.87 -9.43
CA ALA A 161 -18.74 -3.21 -9.75
C ALA A 161 -19.89 -3.61 -8.83
N TYR A 162 -19.80 -3.29 -7.53
CA TYR A 162 -20.88 -3.54 -6.58
C TYR A 162 -22.16 -2.75 -6.91
N GLU A 163 -22.05 -1.49 -7.37
CA GLU A 163 -23.23 -0.68 -7.74
C GLU A 163 -23.92 -1.15 -9.02
N LEU A 164 -23.19 -1.89 -9.87
CA LEU A 164 -23.71 -2.40 -11.14
C LEU A 164 -24.34 -3.80 -11.03
N MET A 165 -24.11 -4.51 -9.92
CA MET A 165 -24.70 -5.84 -9.66
C MET A 165 -25.99 -5.77 -8.88
#